data_10936184c9bef0660321ae0b0bb5aff8
#
_entry.id   10936184c9bef0660321ae0b0bb5aff8
#
_cell.length_a   1.000
_cell.length_b   1.000
_cell.length_c   1.000
_cell.angle_alpha   90.00
_cell.angle_beta   90.00
_cell.angle_gamma   90.00
#
_symmetry.space_group_name_H-M   'P 1'
#
loop_
_entity.id
_entity.type
_entity.pdbx_description
1 polymer ?
#
loop_
_entity_poly.entity_id
_entity_poly.type
_entity_poly.pdbx_seq_one_letter_code
_entity_poly.pdbx_strand_id
1 'polypeptide(L)'
;MTRDLADKFPGLGKPLIWLDFWAYAERLFLKGAAAPWLSPTEFDGFYRQALGLLDPAVAPIDLDRMIAAHLARNPHLRGAMTRRSRPSYPLKTLFADPGLRAAVTALCTATADARRKRPLALTVSAPARLFDRAHRFAHGHPAAETSEDDRERAAVYLTDFLGSLGQPAGAFVLVVDRDGEAAAPNFRHALAPLANLARHMRWHLALATTADLADPMSADLVFTPQGLDGVWPADGLAATPGAAALYAEIPADADPETVLARLRAHRGH
;
A
#
# COMPACT_ATOMS: atom_id res chain seq x y z
N MET A 1 6.13 21.90 -12.31
CA MET A 1 4.90 22.68 -12.02
C MET A 1 3.89 21.71 -11.40
N THR A 2 3.94 21.57 -10.10
CA THR A 2 3.04 20.70 -9.32
C THR A 2 1.64 21.34 -9.38
N ARG A 3 0.73 20.76 -10.16
CA ARG A 3 -0.70 21.10 -10.04
C ARG A 3 -1.06 20.89 -8.58
N ASP A 4 -1.71 21.87 -7.97
CA ASP A 4 -2.11 21.81 -6.56
C ASP A 4 -2.90 20.51 -6.34
N LEU A 5 -2.45 19.67 -5.40
CA LEU A 5 -3.13 18.41 -5.05
C LEU A 5 -4.61 18.63 -4.70
N ALA A 6 -4.95 19.80 -4.17
CA ALA A 6 -6.33 20.19 -3.89
C ALA A 6 -7.19 20.31 -5.14
N ASP A 7 -6.62 20.68 -6.28
CA ASP A 7 -7.33 20.74 -7.57
C ASP A 7 -7.56 19.33 -8.13
N LYS A 8 -6.63 18.40 -7.86
CA LYS A 8 -6.79 17.00 -8.27
C LYS A 8 -7.75 16.23 -7.37
N PHE A 9 -7.83 16.57 -6.10
CA PHE A 9 -8.61 15.84 -5.08
C PHE A 9 -9.51 16.81 -4.28
N PRO A 10 -10.52 17.41 -4.91
CA PRO A 10 -11.45 18.28 -4.21
C PRO A 10 -12.19 17.48 -3.13
N GLY A 11 -12.05 17.90 -1.88
CA GLY A 11 -12.69 17.26 -0.72
C GLY A 11 -11.73 16.44 0.17
N LEU A 12 -10.45 16.28 -0.21
CA LEU A 12 -9.41 15.83 0.71
C LEU A 12 -8.86 17.02 1.50
N GLY A 13 -8.75 16.86 2.83
CA GLY A 13 -8.20 17.92 3.71
C GLY A 13 -6.80 18.36 3.31
N LYS A 14 -6.39 19.55 3.73
CA LYS A 14 -5.04 20.08 3.53
C LYS A 14 -4.33 20.19 4.89
N PRO A 15 -3.16 19.55 5.05
CA PRO A 15 -2.50 18.63 4.11
C PRO A 15 -3.23 17.28 3.98
N LEU A 16 -3.06 16.60 2.85
CA LEU A 16 -3.49 15.22 2.69
C LEU A 16 -2.63 14.33 3.60
N ILE A 17 -3.25 13.70 4.60
CA ILE A 17 -2.53 12.78 5.49
C ILE A 17 -2.89 11.35 5.12
N TRP A 18 -1.91 10.62 4.58
CA TRP A 18 -2.01 9.20 4.31
C TRP A 18 -1.47 8.43 5.51
N LEU A 19 -2.33 7.64 6.15
CA LEU A 19 -1.96 6.90 7.35
C LEU A 19 -1.77 5.41 7.04
N ASP A 20 -0.60 4.88 7.36
CA ASP A 20 -0.40 3.46 7.62
C ASP A 20 -0.62 3.21 9.12
N PHE A 21 -1.76 2.65 9.45
CA PHE A 21 -2.21 2.50 10.82
C PHE A 21 -2.39 1.04 11.24
N TRP A 22 -2.05 0.08 10.39
CA TRP A 22 -2.43 -1.31 10.58
C TRP A 22 -1.90 -1.91 11.88
N ALA A 23 -0.60 -1.78 12.14
CA ALA A 23 0.02 -2.33 13.35
C ALA A 23 -0.56 -1.68 14.62
N TYR A 24 -0.81 -0.37 14.57
CA TYR A 24 -1.45 0.37 15.66
C TYR A 24 -2.89 -0.08 15.91
N ALA A 25 -3.71 -0.18 14.86
CA ALA A 25 -5.10 -0.59 14.96
C ALA A 25 -5.25 -2.05 15.42
N GLU A 26 -4.40 -2.95 14.94
CA GLU A 26 -4.33 -4.35 15.41
C GLU A 26 -4.04 -4.42 16.91
N ARG A 27 -3.07 -3.63 17.39
CA ARG A 27 -2.79 -3.57 18.85
C ARG A 27 -3.96 -3.00 19.62
N LEU A 28 -4.55 -1.91 19.15
CA LEU A 28 -5.60 -1.17 19.87
C LEU A 28 -6.92 -1.96 19.92
N PHE A 29 -7.38 -2.50 18.81
CA PHE A 29 -8.69 -3.11 18.71
C PHE A 29 -8.68 -4.64 18.80
N LEU A 30 -7.57 -5.28 18.43
CA LEU A 30 -7.45 -6.74 18.37
C LEU A 30 -6.45 -7.29 19.39
N LYS A 31 -5.97 -6.46 20.33
CA LYS A 31 -4.97 -6.84 21.36
C LYS A 31 -3.70 -7.42 20.77
N GLY A 32 -3.30 -6.96 19.58
CA GLY A 32 -2.12 -7.42 18.86
C GLY A 32 -2.34 -8.62 17.95
N ALA A 33 -3.55 -9.18 17.89
CA ALA A 33 -3.86 -10.18 16.88
C ALA A 33 -3.90 -9.53 15.48
N ALA A 34 -3.53 -10.28 14.44
CA ALA A 34 -3.61 -9.81 13.07
C ALA A 34 -5.06 -9.54 12.66
N ALA A 35 -5.26 -8.52 11.85
CA ALA A 35 -6.57 -8.22 11.29
C ALA A 35 -7.10 -9.41 10.44
N PRO A 36 -8.42 -9.63 10.44
CA PRO A 36 -9.05 -10.78 9.77
C PRO A 36 -9.15 -10.55 8.24
N TRP A 37 -8.02 -10.41 7.57
CA TRP A 37 -7.89 -10.06 6.16
C TRP A 37 -8.67 -10.95 5.20
N LEU A 38 -8.94 -12.19 5.59
CA LEU A 38 -9.65 -13.18 4.76
C LEU A 38 -11.09 -13.43 5.23
N SER A 39 -11.59 -12.65 6.19
CA SER A 39 -12.97 -12.67 6.66
C SER A 39 -13.61 -11.29 6.44
N PRO A 40 -14.24 -11.02 5.27
CA PRO A 40 -14.71 -9.69 4.91
C PRO A 40 -15.65 -9.05 5.94
N THR A 41 -16.53 -9.83 6.56
CA THR A 41 -17.47 -9.33 7.57
C THR A 41 -16.78 -8.91 8.88
N GLU A 42 -15.85 -9.73 9.38
CA GLU A 42 -15.10 -9.42 10.59
C GLU A 42 -14.14 -8.24 10.33
N PHE A 43 -13.53 -8.21 9.14
CA PHE A 43 -12.66 -7.13 8.74
C PHE A 43 -13.43 -5.80 8.65
N ASP A 44 -14.64 -5.78 8.10
CA ASP A 44 -15.44 -4.54 7.99
C ASP A 44 -15.74 -3.95 9.38
N GLY A 45 -16.04 -4.77 10.37
CA GLY A 45 -16.23 -4.33 11.76
C GLY A 45 -14.99 -3.67 12.36
N PHE A 46 -13.83 -4.33 12.23
CA PHE A 46 -12.54 -3.80 12.64
C PHE A 46 -12.18 -2.50 11.89
N TYR A 47 -12.37 -2.51 10.58
CA TYR A 47 -12.03 -1.40 9.70
C TYR A 47 -12.86 -0.15 10.00
N ARG A 48 -14.17 -0.29 10.29
CA ARG A 48 -15.04 0.81 10.73
C ARG A 48 -14.54 1.47 11.99
N GLN A 49 -14.08 0.69 12.97
CA GLN A 49 -13.50 1.22 14.20
C GLN A 49 -12.23 2.01 13.91
N ALA A 50 -11.31 1.47 13.12
CA ALA A 50 -10.08 2.13 12.74
C ALA A 50 -10.33 3.43 11.95
N LEU A 51 -11.18 3.40 10.93
CA LEU A 51 -11.54 4.58 10.15
C LEU A 51 -12.30 5.62 10.97
N GLY A 52 -13.15 5.18 11.92
CA GLY A 52 -13.90 6.08 12.79
C GLY A 52 -13.03 6.82 13.79
N LEU A 53 -12.01 6.16 14.33
CA LEU A 53 -11.08 6.76 15.29
C LEU A 53 -10.05 7.67 14.62
N LEU A 54 -9.41 7.17 13.56
CA LEU A 54 -8.25 7.82 12.95
C LEU A 54 -8.62 8.78 11.83
N ASP A 55 -9.81 8.64 11.27
CA ASP A 55 -10.34 9.47 10.19
C ASP A 55 -9.34 9.82 9.08
N PRO A 56 -8.70 8.82 8.44
CA PRO A 56 -7.71 9.07 7.39
C PRO A 56 -8.35 9.72 6.17
N ALA A 57 -7.58 10.51 5.41
CA ALA A 57 -8.06 11.14 4.18
C ALA A 57 -8.41 10.12 3.09
N VAL A 58 -7.69 9.01 3.04
CA VAL A 58 -7.95 7.87 2.15
C VAL A 58 -8.22 6.61 2.99
N ALA A 59 -8.93 5.66 2.41
CA ALA A 59 -9.27 4.39 3.08
C ALA A 59 -8.34 3.28 2.58
N PRO A 60 -7.22 3.00 3.27
CA PRO A 60 -6.21 2.05 2.81
C PRO A 60 -6.68 0.60 2.94
N ILE A 61 -6.26 -0.24 2.00
CA ILE A 61 -6.26 -1.70 2.11
C ILE A 61 -4.85 -2.16 1.75
N ASP A 62 -4.21 -2.88 2.67
CA ASP A 62 -2.84 -3.35 2.53
C ASP A 62 -2.82 -4.72 1.83
N LEU A 63 -2.43 -4.74 0.56
CA LEU A 63 -2.33 -5.96 -0.22
C LEU A 63 -1.23 -6.88 0.27
N ASP A 64 -0.16 -6.35 0.84
CA ASP A 64 0.94 -7.17 1.38
C ASP A 64 0.48 -8.00 2.58
N ARG A 65 -0.33 -7.42 3.45
CA ARG A 65 -0.92 -8.13 4.59
C ARG A 65 -1.96 -9.15 4.14
N MET A 66 -2.77 -8.82 3.14
CA MET A 66 -3.70 -9.77 2.52
C MET A 66 -2.96 -10.95 1.87
N ILE A 67 -1.91 -10.68 1.10
CA ILE A 67 -1.06 -11.70 0.49
C ILE A 67 -0.45 -12.60 1.57
N ALA A 68 0.09 -12.03 2.64
CA ALA A 68 0.67 -12.79 3.74
C ALA A 68 -0.37 -13.72 4.40
N ALA A 69 -1.57 -13.19 4.70
CA ALA A 69 -2.67 -13.98 5.26
C ALA A 69 -3.12 -15.09 4.31
N HIS A 70 -3.23 -14.78 3.02
CA HIS A 70 -3.61 -15.76 2.00
C HIS A 70 -2.60 -16.90 1.88
N LEU A 71 -1.31 -16.59 1.83
CA LEU A 71 -0.24 -17.57 1.76
C LEU A 71 -0.18 -18.43 3.03
N ALA A 72 -0.37 -17.85 4.20
CA ALA A 72 -0.42 -18.59 5.47
C ALA A 72 -1.58 -19.62 5.51
N ARG A 73 -2.73 -19.25 4.94
CA ARG A 73 -3.91 -20.12 4.89
C ARG A 73 -3.84 -21.18 3.77
N ASN A 74 -3.00 -20.95 2.75
CA ASN A 74 -2.91 -21.77 1.55
C ASN A 74 -1.50 -22.34 1.32
N PRO A 75 -0.93 -23.12 2.26
CA PRO A 75 0.45 -23.63 2.15
C PRO A 75 0.66 -24.53 0.91
N HIS A 76 -0.41 -25.10 0.36
CA HIS A 76 -0.36 -25.89 -0.87
C HIS A 76 0.09 -25.08 -2.11
N LEU A 77 -0.09 -23.76 -2.10
CA LEU A 77 0.39 -22.87 -3.17
C LEU A 77 1.91 -22.96 -3.36
N ARG A 78 2.67 -23.30 -2.28
CA ARG A 78 4.12 -23.49 -2.37
C ARG A 78 4.48 -24.48 -3.46
N GLY A 79 3.81 -25.64 -3.51
CA GLY A 79 4.05 -26.65 -4.55
C GLY A 79 3.73 -26.17 -5.97
N ALA A 80 2.72 -25.33 -6.14
CA ALA A 80 2.42 -24.71 -7.43
C ALA A 80 3.47 -23.67 -7.83
N MET A 81 3.94 -22.86 -6.87
CA MET A 81 4.92 -21.80 -7.09
C MET A 81 6.33 -22.32 -7.42
N THR A 82 6.66 -23.56 -7.02
CA THR A 82 7.96 -24.20 -7.28
C THR A 82 8.01 -25.07 -8.54
N ARG A 83 6.91 -25.19 -9.30
CA ARG A 83 6.84 -26.06 -10.49
C ARG A 83 7.80 -25.68 -11.62
N ARG A 84 8.28 -24.46 -11.65
CA ARG A 84 9.23 -23.97 -12.67
C ARG A 84 10.41 -23.28 -11.99
N SER A 85 11.58 -23.42 -12.57
CA SER A 85 12.84 -22.86 -12.08
C SER A 85 13.00 -21.36 -12.30
N ARG A 86 12.12 -20.73 -13.12
CA ARG A 86 12.23 -19.29 -13.43
C ARG A 86 12.00 -18.48 -12.15
N PRO A 87 12.91 -17.55 -11.76
CA PRO A 87 12.85 -16.82 -10.50
C PRO A 87 11.54 -16.03 -10.28
N SER A 88 10.96 -15.45 -11.34
CA SER A 88 9.69 -14.70 -11.28
C SER A 88 8.43 -15.58 -11.28
N TYR A 89 8.57 -16.92 -11.43
CA TYR A 89 7.42 -17.82 -11.51
C TYR A 89 6.60 -17.91 -10.22
N PRO A 90 7.20 -17.88 -9.01
CA PRO A 90 6.44 -17.81 -7.77
C PRO A 90 5.46 -16.64 -7.72
N LEU A 91 5.92 -15.42 -8.03
CA LEU A 91 5.07 -14.23 -8.02
C LEU A 91 3.97 -14.30 -9.09
N LYS A 92 4.32 -14.77 -10.30
CA LYS A 92 3.34 -15.01 -11.36
C LYS A 92 2.23 -15.96 -10.89
N THR A 93 2.60 -17.05 -10.23
CA THR A 93 1.65 -18.06 -9.75
C THR A 93 0.75 -17.49 -8.65
N LEU A 94 1.32 -16.70 -7.73
CA LEU A 94 0.58 -16.03 -6.67
C LEU A 94 -0.49 -15.08 -7.22
N PHE A 95 -0.12 -14.20 -8.15
CA PHE A 95 -1.05 -13.22 -8.71
C PHE A 95 -2.04 -13.84 -9.72
N ALA A 96 -1.75 -15.02 -10.24
CA ALA A 96 -2.70 -15.79 -11.05
C ALA A 96 -3.69 -16.59 -10.18
N ASP A 97 -3.49 -16.66 -8.86
CA ASP A 97 -4.37 -17.45 -7.98
C ASP A 97 -5.77 -16.83 -7.90
N PRO A 98 -6.82 -17.58 -8.28
CA PRO A 98 -8.18 -17.05 -8.25
C PRO A 98 -8.68 -16.83 -6.81
N GLY A 99 -8.15 -17.56 -5.82
CA GLY A 99 -8.51 -17.42 -4.42
C GLY A 99 -8.03 -16.08 -3.84
N LEU A 100 -6.80 -15.65 -4.16
CA LEU A 100 -6.30 -14.34 -3.76
C LEU A 100 -7.15 -13.22 -4.40
N ARG A 101 -7.42 -13.32 -5.70
CA ARG A 101 -8.25 -12.33 -6.41
C ARG A 101 -9.63 -12.22 -5.79
N ALA A 102 -10.29 -13.35 -5.55
CA ALA A 102 -11.62 -13.39 -4.94
C ALA A 102 -11.61 -12.77 -3.53
N ALA A 103 -10.58 -13.05 -2.72
CA ALA A 103 -10.45 -12.50 -1.38
C ALA A 103 -10.31 -10.97 -1.40
N VAL A 104 -9.44 -10.43 -2.28
CA VAL A 104 -9.27 -8.96 -2.42
C VAL A 104 -10.56 -8.30 -2.88
N THR A 105 -11.21 -8.85 -3.91
CA THR A 105 -12.48 -8.32 -4.42
C THR A 105 -13.57 -8.33 -3.35
N ALA A 106 -13.71 -9.44 -2.62
CA ALA A 106 -14.69 -9.56 -1.54
C ALA A 106 -14.45 -8.54 -0.42
N LEU A 107 -13.18 -8.33 -0.04
CA LEU A 107 -12.82 -7.36 0.98
C LEU A 107 -13.10 -5.92 0.53
N CYS A 108 -12.72 -5.56 -0.68
CA CYS A 108 -13.02 -4.24 -1.27
C CYS A 108 -14.51 -3.97 -1.34
N THR A 109 -15.32 -4.99 -1.65
CA THR A 109 -16.78 -4.89 -1.70
C THR A 109 -17.37 -4.72 -0.30
N ALA A 110 -17.00 -5.58 0.65
CA ALA A 110 -17.52 -5.55 2.01
C ALA A 110 -17.23 -4.23 2.73
N THR A 111 -16.07 -3.62 2.46
CA THR A 111 -15.66 -2.36 3.09
C THR A 111 -16.20 -1.10 2.39
N ALA A 112 -16.98 -1.23 1.32
CA ALA A 112 -17.46 -0.08 0.54
C ALA A 112 -18.23 0.93 1.40
N ASP A 113 -19.13 0.46 2.26
CA ASP A 113 -19.91 1.32 3.15
C ASP A 113 -19.08 1.94 4.28
N ALA A 114 -18.09 1.20 4.82
CA ALA A 114 -17.18 1.70 5.84
C ALA A 114 -16.37 2.90 5.34
N ARG A 115 -15.98 2.87 4.09
CA ARG A 115 -15.20 3.94 3.46
C ARG A 115 -16.00 5.24 3.26
N ARG A 116 -17.32 5.15 3.13
CA ARG A 116 -18.20 6.29 2.87
C ARG A 116 -17.73 7.08 1.63
N LYS A 117 -17.32 8.34 1.86
CA LYS A 117 -16.81 9.23 0.78
C LYS A 117 -15.29 9.17 0.61
N ARG A 118 -14.58 8.36 1.42
CA ARG A 118 -13.13 8.24 1.30
C ARG A 118 -12.76 7.39 0.08
N PRO A 119 -11.82 7.84 -0.75
CA PRO A 119 -11.34 7.02 -1.86
C PRO A 119 -10.64 5.78 -1.31
N LEU A 120 -10.82 4.66 -2.01
CA LEU A 120 -10.06 3.43 -1.75
C LEU A 120 -8.59 3.64 -2.08
N ALA A 121 -7.70 3.19 -1.23
CA ALA A 121 -6.27 3.18 -1.48
C ALA A 121 -5.72 1.75 -1.35
N LEU A 122 -5.34 1.13 -2.45
CA LEU A 122 -4.66 -0.17 -2.44
C LEU A 122 -3.18 0.07 -2.22
N THR A 123 -2.67 -0.35 -1.07
CA THR A 123 -1.24 -0.21 -0.71
C THR A 123 -0.51 -1.50 -1.03
N VAL A 124 0.64 -1.41 -1.66
CA VAL A 124 1.44 -2.57 -2.07
C VAL A 124 2.93 -2.22 -2.06
N SER A 125 3.78 -3.18 -1.71
CA SER A 125 5.23 -3.01 -1.79
C SER A 125 5.73 -2.80 -3.22
N ALA A 126 6.91 -2.21 -3.35
CA ALA A 126 7.64 -2.10 -4.61
C ALA A 126 7.92 -3.48 -5.24
N PRO A 127 8.09 -3.55 -6.57
CA PRO A 127 8.18 -4.80 -7.32
C PRO A 127 9.23 -5.79 -6.82
N ALA A 128 10.43 -5.34 -6.47
CA ALA A 128 11.49 -6.23 -5.98
C ALA A 128 11.11 -6.89 -4.65
N ARG A 129 10.45 -6.15 -3.75
CA ARG A 129 10.00 -6.68 -2.47
C ARG A 129 8.87 -7.69 -2.63
N LEU A 130 7.94 -7.48 -3.56
CA LEU A 130 6.91 -8.47 -3.92
C LEU A 130 7.53 -9.74 -4.48
N PHE A 131 8.51 -9.59 -5.35
CA PHE A 131 9.27 -10.70 -5.93
C PHE A 131 9.96 -11.52 -4.82
N ASP A 132 10.73 -10.86 -3.95
CA ASP A 132 11.44 -11.52 -2.85
C ASP A 132 10.47 -12.22 -1.88
N ARG A 133 9.35 -11.63 -1.53
CA ARG A 133 8.32 -12.24 -0.69
C ARG A 133 7.76 -13.53 -1.29
N ALA A 134 7.41 -13.52 -2.57
CA ALA A 134 6.90 -14.69 -3.27
C ALA A 134 7.99 -15.79 -3.35
N HIS A 135 9.25 -15.40 -3.60
CA HIS A 135 10.38 -16.31 -3.63
C HIS A 135 10.62 -16.96 -2.26
N ARG A 136 10.66 -16.16 -1.18
CA ARG A 136 10.80 -16.68 0.21
C ARG A 136 9.71 -17.66 0.57
N PHE A 137 8.47 -17.38 0.21
CA PHE A 137 7.38 -18.32 0.48
C PHE A 137 7.57 -19.63 -0.30
N ALA A 138 7.93 -19.55 -1.57
CA ALA A 138 8.12 -20.72 -2.42
C ALA A 138 9.29 -21.59 -1.98
N HIS A 139 10.45 -20.98 -1.74
CA HIS A 139 11.73 -21.67 -1.56
C HIS A 139 12.26 -21.70 -0.12
N GLY A 140 11.69 -20.90 0.79
CA GLY A 140 12.11 -20.82 2.20
C GLY A 140 13.30 -19.88 2.46
N HIS A 141 13.85 -19.23 1.42
CA HIS A 141 14.97 -18.29 1.51
C HIS A 141 14.74 -17.10 0.57
N PRO A 142 15.44 -15.97 0.79
CA PRO A 142 15.37 -14.82 -0.12
C PRO A 142 15.90 -15.19 -1.50
N ALA A 143 15.50 -14.41 -2.51
CA ALA A 143 16.17 -14.41 -3.79
C ALA A 143 17.64 -13.97 -3.59
N ALA A 144 18.57 -14.63 -4.28
CA ALA A 144 19.98 -14.27 -4.16
C ALA A 144 20.22 -12.84 -4.68
N GLU A 145 19.57 -12.50 -5.77
CA GLU A 145 19.58 -11.19 -6.41
C GLU A 145 18.27 -10.99 -7.18
N THR A 146 17.77 -9.75 -7.22
CA THR A 146 16.60 -9.39 -8.03
C THR A 146 17.10 -8.58 -9.23
N SER A 147 17.10 -9.20 -10.41
CA SER A 147 17.51 -8.55 -11.63
C SER A 147 16.53 -7.46 -12.07
N GLU A 148 16.95 -6.61 -13.01
CA GLU A 148 16.10 -5.61 -13.65
C GLU A 148 14.87 -6.25 -14.31
N ASP A 149 15.10 -7.31 -15.08
CA ASP A 149 14.08 -8.17 -15.70
C ASP A 149 13.05 -8.70 -14.67
N ASP A 150 13.48 -9.08 -13.46
CA ASP A 150 12.59 -9.62 -12.45
C ASP A 150 11.71 -8.52 -11.84
N ARG A 151 12.25 -7.30 -11.67
CA ARG A 151 11.47 -6.12 -11.24
C ARG A 151 10.41 -5.74 -12.28
N GLU A 152 10.78 -5.68 -13.56
CA GLU A 152 9.84 -5.39 -14.64
C GLU A 152 8.72 -6.44 -14.71
N ARG A 153 9.07 -7.73 -14.63
CA ARG A 153 8.06 -8.80 -14.58
C ARG A 153 7.17 -8.71 -13.35
N ALA A 154 7.75 -8.39 -12.21
CA ALA A 154 6.97 -8.22 -10.98
C ALA A 154 5.93 -7.09 -11.14
N ALA A 155 6.34 -5.97 -11.73
CA ALA A 155 5.44 -4.85 -12.01
C ALA A 155 4.34 -5.23 -13.02
N VAL A 156 4.67 -5.99 -14.07
CA VAL A 156 3.69 -6.50 -15.04
C VAL A 156 2.68 -7.42 -14.36
N TYR A 157 3.14 -8.39 -13.55
CA TYR A 157 2.22 -9.31 -12.86
C TYR A 157 1.33 -8.59 -11.84
N LEU A 158 1.87 -7.59 -11.14
CA LEU A 158 1.08 -6.72 -10.26
C LEU A 158 0.03 -5.94 -11.06
N THR A 159 0.41 -5.39 -12.21
CA THR A 159 -0.49 -4.65 -13.10
C THR A 159 -1.64 -5.53 -13.59
N ASP A 160 -1.36 -6.75 -14.05
CA ASP A 160 -2.35 -7.72 -14.49
C ASP A 160 -3.30 -8.11 -13.34
N PHE A 161 -2.74 -8.32 -12.16
CA PHE A 161 -3.53 -8.64 -10.97
C PHE A 161 -4.48 -7.50 -10.60
N LEU A 162 -3.98 -6.27 -10.47
CA LEU A 162 -4.79 -5.10 -10.15
C LEU A 162 -5.84 -4.82 -11.21
N GLY A 163 -5.50 -4.95 -12.49
CA GLY A 163 -6.45 -4.80 -13.60
C GLY A 163 -7.59 -5.82 -13.56
N SER A 164 -7.34 -6.99 -12.96
CA SER A 164 -8.34 -8.06 -12.84
C SER A 164 -9.31 -7.89 -11.66
N LEU A 165 -9.07 -6.94 -10.74
CA LEU A 165 -9.92 -6.73 -9.56
C LEU A 165 -11.23 -5.99 -9.84
N GLY A 166 -11.43 -5.49 -11.06
CA GLY A 166 -12.57 -4.63 -11.40
C GLY A 166 -12.35 -3.18 -10.92
N GLN A 167 -13.34 -2.34 -11.12
CA GLN A 167 -13.19 -0.91 -10.91
C GLN A 167 -13.90 -0.40 -9.65
N PRO A 168 -13.22 -0.20 -8.53
CA PRO A 168 -13.64 0.85 -7.62
C PRO A 168 -13.27 2.21 -8.24
N ALA A 169 -14.28 2.99 -8.62
CA ALA A 169 -14.05 4.31 -9.21
C ALA A 169 -13.23 5.21 -8.26
N GLY A 170 -12.24 5.93 -8.81
CA GLY A 170 -11.46 6.92 -8.05
C GLY A 170 -10.53 6.31 -6.99
N ALA A 171 -10.03 5.10 -7.21
CA ALA A 171 -9.09 4.45 -6.30
C ALA A 171 -7.66 5.02 -6.45
N PHE A 172 -6.90 4.89 -5.37
CA PHE A 172 -5.45 5.08 -5.38
C PHE A 172 -4.76 3.71 -5.40
N VAL A 173 -3.62 3.64 -6.08
CA VAL A 173 -2.62 2.60 -5.87
C VAL A 173 -1.39 3.27 -5.28
N LEU A 174 -1.03 2.91 -4.05
CA LEU A 174 0.19 3.37 -3.39
C LEU A 174 1.23 2.26 -3.45
N VAL A 175 2.32 2.51 -4.16
CA VAL A 175 3.52 1.68 -4.11
C VAL A 175 4.39 2.16 -2.96
N VAL A 176 4.72 1.26 -2.04
CA VAL A 176 5.58 1.55 -0.88
C VAL A 176 6.96 0.94 -1.12
N ASP A 177 7.93 1.80 -1.33
CA ASP A 177 9.33 1.46 -1.51
C ASP A 177 10.13 1.77 -0.24
N ARG A 178 10.28 0.76 0.62
CA ARG A 178 11.04 0.87 1.88
C ARG A 178 12.54 0.61 1.70
N ASP A 179 12.92 0.04 0.57
CA ASP A 179 14.28 -0.46 0.33
C ASP A 179 15.06 0.49 -0.61
N GLY A 180 14.46 1.61 -1.02
CA GLY A 180 15.10 2.60 -1.89
C GLY A 180 15.23 2.15 -3.34
N GLU A 181 14.40 1.18 -3.77
CA GLU A 181 14.37 0.66 -5.15
C GLU A 181 14.13 1.78 -6.17
N ALA A 182 13.42 2.82 -5.78
CA ALA A 182 13.09 3.96 -6.63
C ALA A 182 14.33 4.78 -7.08
N ALA A 183 15.47 4.64 -6.41
CA ALA A 183 16.75 5.21 -6.84
C ALA A 183 17.34 4.50 -8.08
N ALA A 184 16.89 3.28 -8.40
CA ALA A 184 17.40 2.55 -9.56
C ALA A 184 16.99 3.25 -10.86
N PRO A 185 17.92 3.38 -11.85
CA PRO A 185 17.67 4.15 -13.08
C PRO A 185 16.46 3.66 -13.90
N ASN A 186 16.16 2.37 -13.82
CA ASN A 186 15.08 1.72 -14.56
C ASN A 186 13.78 1.57 -13.77
N PHE A 187 13.71 1.98 -12.52
CA PHE A 187 12.52 1.83 -11.68
C PHE A 187 11.28 2.50 -12.30
N ARG A 188 11.47 3.69 -12.88
CA ARG A 188 10.39 4.37 -13.62
C ARG A 188 9.86 3.53 -14.78
N HIS A 189 10.77 2.90 -15.54
CA HIS A 189 10.41 2.04 -16.66
C HIS A 189 9.66 0.79 -16.16
N ALA A 190 10.13 0.17 -15.10
CA ALA A 190 9.47 -0.97 -14.47
C ALA A 190 8.04 -0.65 -14.01
N LEU A 191 7.78 0.56 -13.49
CA LEU A 191 6.45 0.98 -13.07
C LEU A 191 5.54 1.50 -14.21
N ALA A 192 6.05 1.66 -15.43
CA ALA A 192 5.26 2.20 -16.54
C ALA A 192 3.96 1.40 -16.84
N PRO A 193 3.93 0.06 -16.79
CA PRO A 193 2.69 -0.71 -16.94
C PRO A 193 1.64 -0.33 -15.90
N LEU A 194 2.05 -0.18 -14.64
CA LEU A 194 1.15 0.21 -13.54
C LEU A 194 0.63 1.65 -13.70
N ALA A 195 1.49 2.59 -14.11
CA ALA A 195 1.08 3.96 -14.40
C ALA A 195 0.08 4.02 -15.57
N ASN A 196 0.27 3.20 -16.60
CA ASN A 196 -0.66 3.09 -17.72
C ASN A 196 -2.01 2.49 -17.28
N LEU A 197 -2.00 1.44 -16.46
CA LEU A 197 -3.22 0.87 -15.88
C LEU A 197 -3.96 1.91 -15.05
N ALA A 198 -3.27 2.60 -14.14
CA ALA A 198 -3.87 3.62 -13.28
C ALA A 198 -4.56 4.69 -14.13
N ARG A 199 -3.92 5.19 -15.19
CA ARG A 199 -4.52 6.16 -16.12
C ARG A 199 -5.75 5.59 -16.84
N HIS A 200 -5.68 4.34 -17.32
CA HIS A 200 -6.80 3.68 -18.00
C HIS A 200 -8.01 3.50 -17.07
N MET A 201 -7.75 3.07 -15.84
CA MET A 201 -8.76 2.83 -14.81
C MET A 201 -9.26 4.11 -14.12
N ARG A 202 -8.68 5.27 -14.45
CA ARG A 202 -8.90 6.54 -13.75
C ARG A 202 -8.58 6.46 -12.25
N TRP A 203 -7.56 5.69 -11.93
CA TRP A 203 -6.96 5.62 -10.62
C TRP A 203 -5.82 6.61 -10.52
N HIS A 204 -5.37 6.85 -9.30
CA HIS A 204 -4.21 7.68 -9.02
C HIS A 204 -3.06 6.79 -8.55
N LEU A 205 -1.89 6.97 -9.16
CA LEU A 205 -0.68 6.30 -8.73
C LEU A 205 0.06 7.18 -7.72
N ALA A 206 0.30 6.63 -6.53
CA ALA A 206 1.14 7.24 -5.50
C ALA A 206 2.37 6.37 -5.25
N LEU A 207 3.47 7.01 -4.88
CA LEU A 207 4.72 6.36 -4.49
C LEU A 207 5.16 6.91 -3.12
N ALA A 208 5.38 6.04 -2.16
CA ALA A 208 6.10 6.36 -0.93
C ALA A 208 7.48 5.68 -0.99
N THR A 209 8.56 6.45 -0.93
CA THR A 209 9.92 5.94 -1.08
C THR A 209 10.88 6.55 -0.08
N THR A 210 11.86 5.75 0.36
CA THR A 210 13.01 6.21 1.15
C THR A 210 14.14 6.75 0.26
N ALA A 211 14.02 6.61 -1.07
CA ALA A 211 15.01 7.14 -2.00
C ALA A 211 14.87 8.65 -2.17
N ASP A 212 16.01 9.33 -2.31
CA ASP A 212 16.04 10.71 -2.78
C ASP A 212 15.90 10.71 -4.30
N LEU A 213 14.79 11.25 -4.80
CA LEU A 213 14.47 11.24 -6.21
C LEU A 213 14.91 12.57 -6.85
N ALA A 214 15.84 12.49 -7.79
CA ALA A 214 16.29 13.64 -8.56
C ALA A 214 15.22 14.22 -9.51
N ASP A 215 14.19 13.44 -9.85
CA ASP A 215 13.15 13.80 -10.80
C ASP A 215 11.80 13.18 -10.39
N PRO A 216 10.70 13.96 -10.40
CA PRO A 216 9.38 13.43 -10.07
C PRO A 216 9.00 12.31 -11.02
N MET A 217 8.67 11.16 -10.44
CA MET A 217 8.20 9.97 -11.13
C MET A 217 6.88 10.24 -11.88
N SER A 218 6.49 9.32 -12.76
CA SER A 218 5.17 9.33 -13.42
C SER A 218 4.00 9.05 -12.46
N ALA A 219 4.22 9.25 -11.15
CA ALA A 219 3.19 9.15 -10.12
C ALA A 219 2.48 10.49 -9.95
N ASP A 220 1.20 10.44 -9.61
CA ASP A 220 0.39 11.63 -9.32
C ASP A 220 0.79 12.25 -7.98
N LEU A 221 1.33 11.44 -7.06
CA LEU A 221 1.71 11.81 -5.72
C LEU A 221 2.98 11.05 -5.33
N VAL A 222 3.97 11.75 -4.79
CA VAL A 222 5.21 11.16 -4.28
C VAL A 222 5.44 11.62 -2.85
N PHE A 223 5.64 10.66 -1.95
CA PHE A 223 6.08 10.88 -0.59
C PHE A 223 7.57 10.53 -0.50
N THR A 224 8.39 11.53 -0.23
CA THR A 224 9.84 11.38 -0.05
C THR A 224 10.19 11.17 1.43
N PRO A 225 11.45 10.87 1.78
CA PRO A 225 11.87 10.67 3.17
C PRO A 225 11.44 11.79 4.11
N GLN A 226 11.55 13.06 3.68
CA GLN A 226 11.10 14.20 4.49
C GLN A 226 9.58 14.20 4.75
N GLY A 227 8.79 13.57 3.87
CA GLY A 227 7.36 13.39 4.04
C GLY A 227 6.98 12.11 4.81
N LEU A 228 7.91 11.13 4.89
CA LEU A 228 7.70 9.88 5.62
C LEU A 228 7.90 10.05 7.13
N ASP A 229 8.88 10.85 7.53
CA ASP A 229 9.23 11.09 8.95
C ASP A 229 8.41 12.20 9.60
N GLY A 230 7.69 13.01 8.80
CA GLY A 230 7.14 14.28 9.23
C GLY A 230 6.01 14.21 10.25
N VAL A 231 5.30 13.08 10.39
CA VAL A 231 4.16 12.98 11.30
C VAL A 231 4.50 12.26 12.61
N TRP A 232 5.46 11.32 12.58
CA TRP A 232 5.91 10.57 13.75
C TRP A 232 7.44 10.49 13.86
N PRO A 233 8.15 11.65 13.95
CA PRO A 233 9.58 11.63 14.25
C PRO A 233 9.83 11.16 15.69
N ALA A 234 10.97 10.53 15.93
CA ALA A 234 11.37 10.07 17.27
C ALA A 234 11.38 11.22 18.32
N ASP A 235 11.63 12.46 17.87
CA ASP A 235 11.83 13.64 18.71
C ASP A 235 10.65 14.65 18.74
N GLY A 236 9.44 14.25 18.31
CA GLY A 236 8.25 15.10 18.28
C GLY A 236 8.14 15.99 17.03
N LEU A 237 6.95 16.18 16.58
CA LEU A 237 6.42 17.02 15.49
C LEU A 237 7.41 17.91 14.75
N ALA A 238 7.83 17.45 13.59
CA ALA A 238 8.23 18.38 12.53
C ALA A 238 7.47 17.99 11.24
N ALA A 239 6.22 18.44 11.13
CA ALA A 239 5.62 18.56 9.81
C ALA A 239 6.48 19.58 9.05
N THR A 240 6.98 19.22 7.87
CA THR A 240 7.59 20.21 6.99
C THR A 240 6.53 21.26 6.67
N PRO A 241 6.67 22.50 7.12
CA PRO A 241 5.68 23.54 6.84
C PRO A 241 5.47 23.64 5.33
N GLY A 242 4.23 23.48 4.86
CA GLY A 242 3.89 23.61 3.45
C GLY A 242 3.86 22.30 2.64
N ALA A 243 4.07 21.12 3.23
CA ALA A 243 3.86 19.87 2.52
C ALA A 243 2.38 19.72 2.13
N ALA A 244 2.14 19.52 0.83
CA ALA A 244 0.77 19.32 0.32
C ALA A 244 0.19 17.94 0.69
N ALA A 245 1.05 16.97 0.98
CA ALA A 245 0.69 15.61 1.39
C ALA A 245 1.76 15.00 2.30
N LEU A 246 1.31 14.22 3.27
CA LEU A 246 2.15 13.53 4.25
C LEU A 246 1.80 12.04 4.24
N TYR A 247 2.81 11.20 4.30
CA TYR A 247 2.65 9.77 4.60
C TYR A 247 3.15 9.52 6.01
N ALA A 248 2.36 8.82 6.82
CA ALA A 248 2.73 8.52 8.19
C ALA A 248 2.38 7.09 8.56
N GLU A 249 3.35 6.38 9.13
CA GLU A 249 3.14 5.10 9.80
C GLU A 249 2.94 5.36 11.29
N ILE A 250 1.79 4.97 11.83
CA ILE A 250 1.54 5.09 13.26
C ILE A 250 2.25 3.94 13.98
N PRO A 251 3.20 4.22 14.89
CA PRO A 251 3.86 3.17 15.66
C PRO A 251 2.85 2.31 16.42
N ALA A 252 3.07 1.00 16.44
CA ALA A 252 2.13 0.06 17.08
C ALA A 252 1.92 0.37 18.55
N ASP A 253 2.95 0.87 19.25
CA ASP A 253 2.97 1.19 20.68
C ASP A 253 2.63 2.65 21.00
N ALA A 254 2.30 3.46 20.00
CA ALA A 254 1.93 4.86 20.20
C ALA A 254 0.74 5.00 21.18
N ASP A 255 0.84 6.00 22.04
CA ASP A 255 -0.23 6.32 22.97
C ASP A 255 -1.45 6.92 22.23
N PRO A 256 -2.68 6.42 22.48
CA PRO A 256 -3.88 6.87 21.75
C PRO A 256 -4.16 8.37 21.88
N GLU A 257 -3.95 8.98 23.05
CA GLU A 257 -4.19 10.41 23.26
C GLU A 257 -3.20 11.24 22.44
N THR A 258 -1.94 10.82 22.42
CA THR A 258 -0.88 11.44 21.61
C THR A 258 -1.18 11.32 20.11
N VAL A 259 -1.63 10.14 19.64
CA VAL A 259 -2.03 9.94 18.24
C VAL A 259 -3.14 10.92 17.86
N LEU A 260 -4.21 10.99 18.64
CA LEU A 260 -5.34 11.85 18.34
C LEU A 260 -4.99 13.33 18.41
N ALA A 261 -4.16 13.73 19.39
CA ALA A 261 -3.69 15.12 19.50
C ALA A 261 -2.87 15.54 18.26
N ARG A 262 -1.97 14.68 17.79
CA ARG A 262 -1.17 14.93 16.58
C ARG A 262 -2.04 15.02 15.33
N LEU A 263 -2.97 14.09 15.16
CA LEU A 263 -3.87 14.12 14.00
C LEU A 263 -4.74 15.39 13.98
N ARG A 264 -5.22 15.87 15.14
CA ARG A 264 -5.96 17.15 15.26
C ARG A 264 -5.07 18.34 14.88
N ALA A 265 -3.85 18.40 15.41
CA ALA A 265 -2.91 19.48 15.11
C ALA A 265 -2.63 19.60 13.60
N HIS A 266 -2.48 18.48 12.89
CA HIS A 266 -2.25 18.48 11.44
C HIS A 266 -3.49 18.83 10.61
N ARG A 267 -4.70 18.66 11.15
CA ARG A 267 -5.95 19.02 10.45
C ARG A 267 -6.38 20.47 10.68
N GLY A 268 -5.69 21.20 11.54
CA GLY A 268 -6.00 22.59 11.84
C GLY A 268 -7.22 22.80 12.73
N HIS A 269 -7.50 21.83 13.60
CA HIS A 269 -8.56 21.90 14.63
C HIS A 269 -7.98 22.02 16.02
#